data_69b447ed9b96452325ed0067de9b93bd
#
_entry.id   69b447ed9b96452325ed0067de9b93bd
#
_cell.length_a   1.000
_cell.length_b   1.000
_cell.length_c   1.000
_cell.angle_alpha   90.00
_cell.angle_beta   90.00
_cell.angle_gamma   90.00
#
_symmetry.space_group_name_H-M   'P 1'
#
loop_
_entity.id
_entity.type
_entity.pdbx_description
1 polymer ?
#
loop_
_entity_poly.entity_id
_entity_poly.type
_entity_poly.pdbx_seq_one_letter_code
_entity_poly.pdbx_strand_id
1 'polypeptide(L)'
;RFPAHLQQCDMESNGKSVNRFGERVNYVTGPIIFGEPGTNGQHSFYQLLHQGTDIVPLQFVGFKDSQIGTDVVIEGSTSQKKLCANVAAQIVAFACGKDDENKNKNFEGGRPSSIIIGDQLTPESLGSLLAHFENKIMFQGFVWNVNSFDQEGVQLGKLLAKRVLAHDTDAALKA
;
A
#
# COMPACT_ATOMS: atom_id res chain seq x y z
N ARG A 1 2.76 -10.34 -4.55
CA ARG A 1 1.94 -9.33 -5.24
C ARG A 1 0.83 -8.74 -4.34
N PHE A 2 0.91 -8.93 -3.03
CA PHE A 2 -0.12 -8.47 -2.11
C PHE A 2 -0.37 -6.94 -2.17
N PRO A 3 0.66 -6.05 -2.18
CA PRO A 3 0.40 -4.62 -2.31
C PRO A 3 -0.29 -4.23 -3.62
N ALA A 4 0.06 -4.88 -4.73
CA ALA A 4 -0.60 -4.63 -6.01
C ALA A 4 -2.08 -5.07 -6.02
N HIS A 5 -2.42 -6.14 -5.29
CA HIS A 5 -3.81 -6.53 -5.08
C HIS A 5 -4.58 -5.45 -4.31
N LEU A 6 -4.00 -4.93 -3.24
CA LEU A 6 -4.61 -3.86 -2.45
C LEU A 6 -4.74 -2.54 -3.24
N GLN A 7 -3.77 -2.22 -4.09
CA GLN A 7 -3.87 -1.06 -4.99
C GLN A 7 -5.16 -1.14 -5.81
N GLN A 8 -5.36 -2.25 -6.49
CA GLN A 8 -6.56 -2.42 -7.31
C GLN A 8 -7.82 -2.41 -6.44
N CYS A 9 -7.87 -3.21 -5.40
CA CYS A 9 -9.05 -3.32 -4.55
C CYS A 9 -9.50 -1.99 -3.95
N ASP A 10 -8.60 -1.19 -3.40
CA ASP A 10 -8.95 0.04 -2.68
C ASP A 10 -9.02 1.25 -3.62
N MET A 11 -7.99 1.48 -4.42
CA MET A 11 -7.92 2.67 -5.26
C MET A 11 -8.98 2.67 -6.36
N GLU A 12 -9.28 1.51 -6.96
CA GLU A 12 -10.31 1.36 -7.97
C GLU A 12 -11.71 1.46 -7.34
N SER A 13 -11.93 0.83 -6.18
CA SER A 13 -13.23 0.83 -5.52
C SER A 13 -13.57 2.18 -4.89
N ASN A 14 -12.64 2.77 -4.13
CA ASN A 14 -12.90 3.91 -3.24
C ASN A 14 -12.30 5.23 -3.73
N GLY A 15 -11.57 5.22 -4.86
CA GLY A 15 -11.02 6.43 -5.46
C GLY A 15 -12.11 7.25 -6.17
N LYS A 16 -13.04 7.80 -5.42
CA LYS A 16 -14.22 8.50 -5.94
C LYS A 16 -14.27 9.94 -5.42
N SER A 17 -14.71 10.86 -6.26
CA SER A 17 -14.92 12.28 -5.91
C SER A 17 -16.38 12.66 -5.65
N VAL A 18 -17.28 11.68 -5.81
CA VAL A 18 -18.72 11.86 -5.58
C VAL A 18 -19.25 10.75 -4.68
N ASN A 19 -20.27 11.06 -3.89
CA ASN A 19 -20.97 10.08 -3.08
C ASN A 19 -21.93 9.23 -3.95
N ARG A 20 -22.58 8.24 -3.35
CA ARG A 20 -23.51 7.35 -4.07
C ARG A 20 -24.77 8.03 -4.62
N PHE A 21 -25.00 9.29 -4.28
CA PHE A 21 -26.09 10.11 -4.83
C PHE A 21 -25.63 11.04 -5.97
N GLY A 22 -24.34 10.95 -6.35
CA GLY A 22 -23.75 11.79 -7.40
C GLY A 22 -23.33 13.20 -6.91
N GLU A 23 -23.36 13.47 -5.61
CA GLU A 23 -22.95 14.74 -5.04
C GLU A 23 -21.45 14.75 -4.78
N ARG A 24 -20.77 15.86 -5.11
CA ARG A 24 -19.35 16.00 -4.86
C ARG A 24 -19.04 15.98 -3.36
N VAL A 25 -18.09 15.15 -2.96
CA VAL A 25 -17.62 15.08 -1.57
C VAL A 25 -16.59 16.19 -1.29
N ASN A 26 -16.55 16.65 -0.04
CA ASN A 26 -15.61 17.67 0.45
C ASN A 26 -14.56 17.10 1.43
N TYR A 27 -14.35 15.82 1.40
CA TYR A 27 -13.36 15.07 2.18
C TYR A 27 -12.54 14.18 1.26
N VAL A 28 -11.40 13.71 1.76
CA VAL A 28 -10.50 12.84 1.02
C VAL A 28 -11.04 11.41 1.02
N THR A 29 -11.04 10.78 -0.14
CA THR A 29 -11.44 9.38 -0.36
C THR A 29 -10.30 8.62 -1.04
N GLY A 30 -10.24 7.31 -0.84
CA GLY A 30 -9.32 6.41 -1.52
C GLY A 30 -7.84 6.75 -1.29
N PRO A 31 -7.14 6.07 -0.35
CA PRO A 31 -5.71 6.30 -0.14
C PRO A 31 -4.91 5.87 -1.38
N ILE A 32 -3.79 6.54 -1.64
CA ILE A 32 -2.79 6.02 -2.58
C ILE A 32 -2.06 4.87 -1.88
N ILE A 33 -2.14 3.68 -2.47
CA ILE A 33 -1.52 2.48 -1.93
C ILE A 33 -0.41 2.02 -2.87
N PHE A 34 0.76 1.79 -2.32
CA PHE A 34 1.86 1.11 -2.99
C PHE A 34 2.68 0.33 -1.96
N GLY A 35 3.47 -0.62 -2.41
CA GLY A 35 4.33 -1.40 -1.53
C GLY A 35 5.07 -2.49 -2.27
N GLU A 36 6.05 -3.05 -1.57
CA GLU A 36 6.92 -4.12 -2.05
C GLU A 36 7.28 -5.04 -0.88
N PRO A 37 7.83 -6.24 -1.14
CA PRO A 37 8.49 -7.01 -0.09
C PRO A 37 9.50 -6.16 0.66
N GLY A 38 9.53 -6.26 1.99
CA GLY A 38 10.22 -5.30 2.86
C GLY A 38 11.68 -5.07 2.51
N THR A 39 12.46 -6.13 2.23
CA THR A 39 13.86 -6.00 1.85
C THR A 39 14.06 -5.33 0.49
N ASN A 40 13.19 -5.54 -0.48
CA ASN A 40 13.25 -4.89 -1.78
C ASN A 40 12.82 -3.40 -1.67
N GLY A 41 11.78 -3.12 -0.91
CA GLY A 41 11.29 -1.76 -0.68
C GLY A 41 12.33 -0.81 -0.11
N GLN A 42 13.24 -1.32 0.75
CA GLN A 42 14.35 -0.54 1.32
C GLN A 42 15.27 0.05 0.24
N HIS A 43 15.46 -0.66 -0.86
CA HIS A 43 16.30 -0.22 -1.98
C HIS A 43 15.53 0.52 -3.08
N SER A 44 14.25 0.78 -2.87
CA SER A 44 13.37 1.44 -3.84
C SER A 44 12.87 2.79 -3.33
N PHE A 45 12.05 2.80 -2.29
CA PHE A 45 11.34 4.01 -1.86
C PHE A 45 11.51 4.37 -0.38
N TYR A 46 12.24 3.61 0.42
CA TYR A 46 12.42 3.93 1.85
C TYR A 46 13.15 5.24 2.08
N GLN A 47 14.02 5.65 1.17
CA GLN A 47 14.68 6.96 1.24
C GLN A 47 13.64 8.09 1.30
N LEU A 48 12.63 8.04 0.44
CA LEU A 48 11.51 9.00 0.44
C LEU A 48 10.71 8.93 1.75
N LEU A 49 10.44 7.72 2.24
CA LEU A 49 9.67 7.54 3.47
C LEU A 49 10.41 8.08 4.70
N HIS A 50 11.72 7.96 4.75
CA HIS A 50 12.55 8.46 5.85
C HIS A 50 12.75 9.98 5.82
N GLN A 51 13.14 10.53 4.67
CA GLN A 51 13.62 11.91 4.53
C GLN A 51 12.80 12.78 3.57
N GLY A 52 11.73 12.22 2.99
CA GLY A 52 10.82 13.00 2.14
C GLY A 52 10.00 14.01 2.95
N THR A 53 9.50 15.02 2.24
CA THR A 53 8.70 16.11 2.82
C THR A 53 7.29 15.67 3.22
N ASP A 54 6.76 14.63 2.58
CA ASP A 54 5.44 14.09 2.89
C ASP A 54 5.54 12.97 3.94
N ILE A 55 4.63 12.99 4.89
CA ILE A 55 4.48 11.91 5.87
C ILE A 55 3.55 10.86 5.29
N VAL A 56 4.10 9.68 4.99
CA VAL A 56 3.35 8.55 4.46
C VAL A 56 3.16 7.51 5.57
N PRO A 57 1.92 7.22 5.99
CA PRO A 57 1.65 6.14 6.94
C PRO A 57 2.05 4.79 6.37
N LEU A 58 2.75 3.97 7.18
CA LEU A 58 3.22 2.65 6.77
C LEU A 58 2.41 1.56 7.46
N GLN A 59 2.17 0.47 6.72
CA GLN A 59 1.66 -0.76 7.30
C GLN A 59 2.57 -1.92 6.92
N PHE A 60 3.10 -2.58 7.94
CA PHE A 60 3.92 -3.78 7.78
C PHE A 60 3.06 -5.02 7.98
N VAL A 61 3.40 -6.09 7.25
CA VAL A 61 2.86 -7.42 7.47
C VAL A 61 4.04 -8.37 7.67
N GLY A 62 4.06 -9.09 8.77
CA GLY A 62 5.12 -10.00 9.14
C GLY A 62 4.60 -11.31 9.72
N PHE A 63 5.44 -12.32 9.71
CA PHE A 63 5.17 -13.63 10.29
C PHE A 63 6.34 -14.03 11.19
N LYS A 64 6.03 -14.68 12.32
CA LYS A 64 7.04 -15.08 13.30
C LYS A 64 7.88 -16.24 12.78
N ASP A 65 7.21 -17.25 12.21
CA ASP A 65 7.82 -18.50 11.80
C ASP A 65 7.99 -18.59 10.28
N SER A 66 9.01 -19.32 9.86
CA SER A 66 9.26 -19.62 8.45
C SER A 66 8.09 -20.42 7.86
N GLN A 67 7.72 -20.08 6.62
CA GLN A 67 6.72 -20.83 5.86
C GLN A 67 7.17 -22.27 5.57
N ILE A 68 8.46 -22.49 5.48
CA ILE A 68 9.08 -23.78 5.22
C ILE A 68 9.61 -24.34 6.54
N GLY A 69 9.32 -25.62 6.85
CA GLY A 69 9.68 -26.25 8.11
C GLY A 69 11.18 -26.28 8.44
N THR A 70 12.04 -26.17 7.43
CA THR A 70 13.50 -25.99 7.60
C THR A 70 13.90 -24.63 7.09
N ASP A 71 14.44 -23.79 7.97
CA ASP A 71 14.91 -22.45 7.60
C ASP A 71 16.43 -22.46 7.41
N VAL A 72 16.92 -21.62 6.49
CA VAL A 72 18.36 -21.48 6.23
C VAL A 72 19.03 -20.76 7.39
N VAL A 73 20.10 -21.35 7.92
CA VAL A 73 20.91 -20.76 8.99
C VAL A 73 22.22 -20.22 8.41
N ILE A 74 22.48 -18.95 8.58
CA ILE A 74 23.72 -18.28 8.18
C ILE A 74 24.20 -17.42 9.36
N GLU A 75 25.46 -17.59 9.76
CA GLU A 75 26.05 -16.86 10.88
C GLU A 75 25.25 -17.00 12.20
N GLY A 76 24.79 -18.22 12.48
CA GLY A 76 24.08 -18.56 13.72
C GLY A 76 22.64 -18.03 13.80
N SER A 77 22.09 -17.47 12.74
CA SER A 77 20.71 -16.97 12.70
C SER A 77 19.95 -17.51 11.49
N THR A 78 18.65 -17.79 11.68
CA THR A 78 17.77 -18.21 10.59
C THR A 78 17.38 -17.04 9.70
N SER A 79 17.02 -17.30 8.44
CA SER A 79 16.52 -16.28 7.52
C SER A 79 15.29 -15.57 8.09
N GLN A 80 14.37 -16.31 8.69
CA GLN A 80 13.16 -15.73 9.29
C GLN A 80 13.48 -14.80 10.46
N LYS A 81 14.43 -15.17 11.34
CA LYS A 81 14.86 -14.28 12.42
C LYS A 81 15.49 -12.99 11.88
N LYS A 82 16.27 -13.08 10.80
CA LYS A 82 16.84 -11.87 10.15
C LYS A 82 15.74 -10.98 9.56
N LEU A 83 14.71 -11.55 8.95
CA LEU A 83 13.57 -10.79 8.44
C LEU A 83 12.78 -10.11 9.56
N CYS A 84 12.51 -10.83 10.66
CA CYS A 84 11.83 -10.25 11.83
C CYS A 84 12.65 -9.12 12.46
N ALA A 85 13.95 -9.31 12.63
CA ALA A 85 14.84 -8.26 13.13
C ALA A 85 14.89 -7.05 12.21
N ASN A 86 14.89 -7.28 10.89
CA ASN A 86 14.91 -6.20 9.91
C ASN A 86 13.61 -5.37 9.98
N VAL A 87 12.42 -5.98 9.98
CA VAL A 87 11.16 -5.21 10.08
C VAL A 87 11.07 -4.43 11.40
N ALA A 88 11.49 -5.04 12.51
CA ALA A 88 11.52 -4.34 13.80
C ALA A 88 12.47 -3.14 13.77
N ALA A 89 13.66 -3.29 13.20
CA ALA A 89 14.64 -2.21 13.04
C ALA A 89 14.08 -1.07 12.17
N GLN A 90 13.39 -1.37 11.08
CA GLN A 90 12.76 -0.37 10.22
C GLN A 90 11.64 0.40 10.96
N ILE A 91 10.79 -0.29 11.71
CA ILE A 91 9.75 0.36 12.52
C ILE A 91 10.37 1.35 13.51
N VAL A 92 11.42 0.94 14.22
CA VAL A 92 12.12 1.82 15.16
C VAL A 92 12.78 2.99 14.44
N ALA A 93 13.44 2.74 13.31
CA ALA A 93 14.10 3.80 12.53
C ALA A 93 13.10 4.85 12.03
N PHE A 94 11.95 4.43 11.54
CA PHE A 94 10.87 5.32 11.11
C PHE A 94 10.27 6.12 12.27
N ALA A 95 10.12 5.49 13.43
CA ALA A 95 9.53 6.14 14.60
C ALA A 95 10.48 7.13 15.26
N CYS A 96 11.72 6.71 15.52
CA CYS A 96 12.68 7.48 16.32
C CYS A 96 13.56 8.41 15.49
N GLY A 97 13.83 8.05 14.23
CA GLY A 97 14.82 8.77 13.44
C GLY A 97 16.25 8.63 13.98
N LYS A 98 17.09 9.55 13.57
CA LYS A 98 18.50 9.65 14.03
C LYS A 98 19.03 11.05 13.78
N ASP A 99 19.57 11.70 14.79
CA ASP A 99 20.33 12.93 14.63
C ASP A 99 21.76 12.63 14.16
N ASP A 100 22.29 13.48 13.29
CA ASP A 100 23.65 13.40 12.79
C ASP A 100 24.19 14.84 12.56
N GLU A 101 25.47 15.05 12.77
CA GLU A 101 26.14 16.33 12.49
C GLU A 101 26.07 16.67 11.00
N ASN A 102 26.21 15.66 10.16
CA ASN A 102 25.96 15.78 8.72
C ASN A 102 24.44 15.75 8.46
N LYS A 103 23.88 16.91 8.13
CA LYS A 103 22.43 17.05 7.89
C LYS A 103 21.87 16.13 6.79
N ASN A 104 22.69 15.69 5.84
CA ASN A 104 22.28 14.69 4.86
C ASN A 104 22.03 13.29 5.45
N LYS A 105 22.51 13.05 6.67
CA LYS A 105 22.33 11.78 7.40
C LYS A 105 21.33 11.91 8.56
N ASN A 106 20.65 13.05 8.64
CA ASN A 106 19.66 13.30 9.67
C ASN A 106 18.32 12.69 9.27
N PHE A 107 17.70 11.98 10.17
CA PHE A 107 16.39 11.35 9.99
C PHE A 107 15.48 11.85 11.10
N GLU A 108 14.44 12.59 10.74
CA GLU A 108 13.55 13.25 11.71
C GLU A 108 12.76 12.25 12.57
N GLY A 109 12.49 11.05 12.05
CA GLY A 109 11.57 10.12 12.69
C GLY A 109 10.12 10.59 12.58
N GLY A 110 9.30 10.19 13.54
CA GLY A 110 7.88 10.56 13.57
C GLY A 110 7.05 10.02 12.39
N ARG A 111 7.56 9.01 11.68
CA ARG A 111 6.87 8.36 10.56
C ARG A 111 5.93 7.30 11.12
N PRO A 112 4.60 7.51 11.07
CA PRO A 112 3.64 6.61 11.69
C PRO A 112 3.62 5.26 10.98
N SER A 113 3.62 4.18 11.75
CA SER A 113 3.49 2.84 11.22
C SER A 113 2.62 1.94 12.06
N SER A 114 2.09 0.91 11.44
CA SER A 114 1.40 -0.20 12.08
C SER A 114 1.93 -1.52 11.55
N ILE A 115 1.75 -2.60 12.31
CA ILE A 115 2.16 -3.94 11.87
C ILE A 115 1.05 -4.95 12.14
N ILE A 116 0.80 -5.81 11.16
CA ILE A 116 0.00 -7.03 11.31
C ILE A 116 0.97 -8.19 11.43
N ILE A 117 0.88 -8.95 12.52
CA ILE A 117 1.77 -10.09 12.78
C ILE A 117 0.93 -11.36 12.83
N GLY A 118 1.28 -12.32 11.97
CA GLY A 118 0.78 -13.70 12.04
C GLY A 118 1.86 -14.63 12.62
N ASP A 119 1.46 -15.84 13.01
CA ASP A 119 2.43 -16.83 13.45
C ASP A 119 3.20 -17.41 12.27
N GLN A 120 2.49 -17.88 11.24
CA GLN A 120 3.08 -18.44 10.04
C GLN A 120 2.22 -18.11 8.82
N LEU A 121 2.85 -17.91 7.66
CA LEU A 121 2.14 -17.76 6.39
C LEU A 121 1.64 -19.12 5.91
N THR A 122 0.37 -19.37 6.09
CA THR A 122 -0.36 -20.54 5.61
C THR A 122 -1.46 -20.13 4.63
N PRO A 123 -2.07 -21.04 3.86
CA PRO A 123 -3.23 -20.71 3.04
C PRO A 123 -4.38 -20.08 3.85
N GLU A 124 -4.59 -20.53 5.08
CA GLU A 124 -5.61 -20.00 5.99
C GLU A 124 -5.29 -18.57 6.46
N SER A 125 -4.06 -18.33 6.93
CA SER A 125 -3.64 -16.99 7.37
C SER A 125 -3.60 -16.00 6.20
N LEU A 126 -3.23 -16.45 5.00
CA LEU A 126 -3.31 -15.62 3.79
C LEU A 126 -4.76 -15.28 3.45
N GLY A 127 -5.66 -16.26 3.47
CA GLY A 127 -7.10 -16.02 3.23
C GLY A 127 -7.68 -15.03 4.24
N SER A 128 -7.34 -15.17 5.51
CA SER A 128 -7.74 -14.25 6.58
C SER A 128 -7.21 -12.83 6.34
N LEU A 129 -5.95 -12.70 5.92
CA LEU A 129 -5.32 -11.42 5.60
C LEU A 129 -6.01 -10.72 4.39
N LEU A 130 -6.31 -11.47 3.34
CA LEU A 130 -7.06 -10.95 2.19
C LEU A 130 -8.45 -10.47 2.61
N ALA A 131 -9.21 -11.30 3.32
CA ALA A 131 -10.56 -10.96 3.78
C ALA A 131 -10.55 -9.75 4.73
N HIS A 132 -9.52 -9.60 5.58
CA HIS A 132 -9.36 -8.42 6.45
C HIS A 132 -9.31 -7.13 5.63
N PHE A 133 -8.48 -7.09 4.57
CA PHE A 133 -8.35 -5.88 3.75
C PHE A 133 -9.57 -5.66 2.84
N GLU A 134 -10.16 -6.71 2.30
CA GLU A 134 -11.38 -6.60 1.50
C GLU A 134 -12.53 -6.03 2.34
N ASN A 135 -12.70 -6.52 3.57
CA ASN A 135 -13.68 -5.97 4.51
C ASN A 135 -13.37 -4.51 4.87
N LYS A 136 -12.10 -4.18 5.14
CA LYS A 136 -11.68 -2.80 5.39
C LYS A 136 -12.11 -1.88 4.24
N ILE A 137 -11.83 -2.26 3.01
CA ILE A 137 -12.16 -1.48 1.79
C ILE A 137 -13.67 -1.30 1.66
N MET A 138 -14.43 -2.36 1.89
CA MET A 138 -15.90 -2.31 1.88
C MET A 138 -16.44 -1.33 2.93
N PHE A 139 -15.96 -1.42 4.17
CA PHE A 139 -16.38 -0.51 5.24
C PHE A 139 -15.94 0.94 5.01
N GLN A 140 -14.78 1.18 4.41
CA GLN A 140 -14.36 2.51 3.99
C GLN A 140 -15.36 3.11 2.99
N GLY A 141 -15.81 2.33 2.00
CA GLY A 141 -16.83 2.75 1.05
C GLY A 141 -18.14 3.15 1.73
N PHE A 142 -18.58 2.43 2.77
CA PHE A 142 -19.75 2.81 3.55
C PHE A 142 -19.54 4.09 4.35
N VAL A 143 -18.40 4.22 5.02
CA VAL A 143 -18.08 5.43 5.82
C VAL A 143 -18.01 6.67 4.94
N TRP A 144 -17.38 6.56 3.78
CA TRP A 144 -17.28 7.67 2.82
C TRP A 144 -18.51 7.85 1.96
N ASN A 145 -19.50 6.97 2.09
CA ASN A 145 -20.75 7.00 1.32
C ASN A 145 -20.51 7.06 -0.19
N VAL A 146 -19.48 6.36 -0.67
CA VAL A 146 -19.16 6.30 -2.10
C VAL A 146 -19.73 5.04 -2.73
N ASN A 147 -19.90 5.04 -4.06
CA ASN A 147 -20.27 3.85 -4.81
C ASN A 147 -19.02 3.07 -5.15
N SER A 148 -18.59 2.20 -4.21
CA SER A 148 -17.50 1.26 -4.46
C SER A 148 -17.89 0.27 -5.56
N PHE A 149 -16.91 -0.46 -6.13
CA PHE A 149 -17.12 -1.56 -7.10
C PHE A 149 -17.62 -1.14 -8.48
N ASP A 150 -17.67 0.14 -8.82
CA ASP A 150 -17.77 0.60 -10.21
C ASP A 150 -16.41 1.11 -10.71
N GLN A 151 -16.27 1.24 -12.04
CA GLN A 151 -15.00 1.51 -12.72
C GLN A 151 -15.17 2.51 -13.84
N GLU A 152 -15.90 3.58 -13.61
CA GLU A 152 -16.25 4.56 -14.65
C GLU A 152 -15.01 5.20 -15.31
N GLY A 153 -13.92 5.40 -14.55
CA GLY A 153 -12.65 5.90 -15.09
C GLY A 153 -12.05 4.95 -16.15
N VAL A 154 -12.17 3.66 -15.96
CA VAL A 154 -11.73 2.64 -16.94
C VAL A 154 -12.61 2.65 -18.18
N GLN A 155 -13.92 2.82 -18.02
CA GLN A 155 -14.87 2.87 -19.14
C GLN A 155 -14.60 4.10 -20.01
N LEU A 156 -14.34 5.26 -19.41
CA LEU A 156 -13.96 6.46 -20.15
C LEU A 156 -12.70 6.23 -21.01
N GLY A 157 -11.66 5.64 -20.45
CA GLY A 157 -10.44 5.30 -21.17
C GLY A 157 -10.67 4.39 -22.37
N LYS A 158 -11.50 3.35 -22.21
CA LYS A 158 -11.89 2.44 -23.29
C LYS A 158 -12.67 3.14 -24.41
N LEU A 159 -13.59 4.04 -24.04
CA LEU A 159 -14.35 4.83 -25.01
C LEU A 159 -13.46 5.74 -25.84
N LEU A 160 -12.57 6.48 -25.17
CA LEU A 160 -11.64 7.38 -25.83
C LEU A 160 -10.65 6.64 -26.72
N ALA A 161 -10.13 5.49 -26.26
CA ALA A 161 -9.25 4.65 -27.08
C ALA A 161 -9.91 4.21 -28.41
N LYS A 162 -11.20 3.82 -28.37
CA LYS A 162 -11.96 3.47 -29.57
C LYS A 162 -12.11 4.68 -30.52
N ARG A 163 -12.35 5.89 -30.00
CA ARG A 163 -12.44 7.12 -30.80
C ARG A 163 -11.12 7.46 -31.46
N VAL A 164 -10.00 7.37 -30.73
CA VAL A 164 -8.65 7.60 -31.29
C VAL A 164 -8.34 6.63 -32.41
N LEU A 165 -8.65 5.33 -32.24
CA LEU A 165 -8.47 4.31 -33.27
C LEU A 165 -9.34 4.54 -34.51
N ALA A 166 -10.51 5.13 -34.36
CA ALA A 166 -11.39 5.50 -35.47
C ALA A 166 -10.98 6.81 -36.17
N HIS A 167 -9.85 7.41 -35.80
CA HIS A 167 -9.37 8.71 -36.30
C HIS A 167 -10.32 9.90 -36.04
N ASP A 168 -11.21 9.77 -35.07
CA ASP A 168 -12.13 10.83 -34.61
C ASP A 168 -11.41 11.74 -33.59
N THR A 169 -10.32 12.39 -34.07
CA THR A 169 -9.40 13.11 -33.20
C THR A 169 -9.97 14.40 -32.63
N ASP A 170 -10.89 15.06 -33.33
CA ASP A 170 -11.39 16.38 -32.90
C ASP A 170 -12.45 16.30 -31.79
N ALA A 171 -13.23 15.24 -31.73
CA ALA A 171 -14.24 15.03 -30.71
C ALA A 171 -13.67 14.38 -29.44
N ALA A 172 -12.64 13.55 -29.59
CA ALA A 172 -12.04 12.84 -28.45
C ALA A 172 -11.20 13.76 -27.53
N LEU A 173 -10.63 14.82 -28.05
CA LEU A 173 -9.76 15.76 -27.32
C LEU A 173 -10.50 16.96 -26.74
N LYS A 174 -11.81 17.11 -27.00
CA LYS A 174 -12.64 18.21 -26.56
C LYS A 174 -13.61 17.83 -25.43
N ALA A 175 -13.47 16.66 -24.85
CA ALA A 175 -14.33 16.18 -23.76
C ALA A 175 -13.91 16.73 -22.40
#